data_b7a46f2f2a3df6d76824b1c441c7c636
#
_entry.id   b7a46f2f2a3df6d76824b1c441c7c636
#
_cell.length_a   1.000
_cell.length_b   1.000
_cell.length_c   1.000
_cell.angle_alpha   90.00
_cell.angle_beta   90.00
_cell.angle_gamma   90.00
#
_symmetry.space_group_name_H-M   'P 1'
#
loop_
_entity.id
_entity.type
_entity.pdbx_description
1 polymer ?
#
loop_
_entity_poly.entity_id
_entity_poly.type
_entity_poly.pdbx_seq_one_letter_code
_entity_poly.pdbx_strand_id
1 'polypeptide(L)'
;MPTDRSEPILFRLFGAPVSFHWSVLLIVLLALLFSRDPATVMSGIAAYLSLIVAHEAGHAWVARHNRLRVYALRIFPLHGVCNYETARTPGQQIAVAWGGVGAQMLLFALAIALSLLSPHLPEPLRSPLGAVVLVWGPMNLLNAILNLLPIAPLDGRTAWGVLPWLLQRLRRKRADHKRPASSMKPAPSTNASSKNAPSNKATSNSGSNDKVVSLDERRKQR
;
A
#
# COMPACT_ATOMS: atom_id res chain seq x y z
N MET A 1 16.68 4.01 4.22
CA MET A 1 16.67 5.42 3.79
C MET A 1 16.54 6.27 5.02
N PRO A 2 17.40 7.27 5.24
CA PRO A 2 17.28 8.17 6.37
C PRO A 2 15.95 8.89 6.27
N THR A 3 15.16 8.87 7.33
CA THR A 3 14.02 9.77 7.49
C THR A 3 14.59 11.18 7.54
N ASP A 4 14.36 11.95 6.51
CA ASP A 4 14.63 13.39 6.56
C ASP A 4 13.77 13.96 7.69
N ARG A 5 14.43 14.31 8.81
CA ARG A 5 13.78 14.76 10.05
C ARG A 5 13.24 16.19 9.96
N SER A 6 13.27 16.80 8.79
CA SER A 6 12.94 18.21 8.58
C SER A 6 11.47 18.47 8.25
N GLU A 7 10.67 17.45 7.90
CA GLU A 7 9.26 17.69 7.57
C GLU A 7 8.36 17.64 8.80
N PRO A 8 7.53 18.67 9.04
CA PRO A 8 6.63 18.69 10.19
C PRO A 8 5.56 17.61 10.07
N ILE A 9 5.40 16.81 11.12
CA ILE A 9 4.29 15.85 11.24
C ILE A 9 3.04 16.65 11.64
N LEU A 10 2.03 16.70 10.77
CA LEU A 10 0.78 17.39 11.08
C LEU A 10 -0.16 16.54 11.94
N PHE A 11 -0.32 15.27 11.57
CA PHE A 11 -1.17 14.33 12.29
C PHE A 11 -0.73 12.89 12.04
N ARG A 12 -1.38 11.94 12.72
CA ARG A 12 -1.14 10.51 12.51
C ARG A 12 -2.39 9.84 11.94
N LEU A 13 -2.21 9.07 10.88
CA LEU A 13 -3.26 8.28 10.27
C LEU A 13 -2.92 6.80 10.40
N PHE A 14 -3.82 6.01 10.98
CA PHE A 14 -3.57 4.60 11.30
C PHE A 14 -2.26 4.35 12.09
N GLY A 15 -1.84 5.31 12.93
CA GLY A 15 -0.59 5.27 13.69
C GLY A 15 0.66 5.69 12.92
N ALA A 16 0.59 5.86 11.59
CA ALA A 16 1.67 6.37 10.76
C ALA A 16 1.66 7.92 10.72
N PRO A 17 2.81 8.59 10.78
CA PRO A 17 2.90 10.03 10.65
C PRO A 17 2.55 10.47 9.23
N VAL A 18 1.78 11.57 9.12
CA VAL A 18 1.48 12.25 7.87
C VAL A 18 2.24 13.56 7.84
N SER A 19 3.06 13.75 6.81
CA SER A 19 3.83 14.97 6.57
C SER A 19 3.47 15.58 5.23
N PHE A 20 3.53 16.92 5.17
CA PHE A 20 3.32 17.68 3.95
C PHE A 20 4.63 18.34 3.55
N HIS A 21 5.00 18.14 2.31
CA HIS A 21 6.16 18.82 1.75
C HIS A 21 5.85 20.30 1.56
N TRP A 22 6.80 21.18 1.80
CA TRP A 22 6.62 22.64 1.69
C TRP A 22 6.09 23.07 0.30
N SER A 23 6.41 22.35 -0.75
CA SER A 23 5.95 22.62 -2.11
C SER A 23 4.43 22.54 -2.29
N VAL A 24 3.68 22.00 -1.31
CA VAL A 24 2.21 22.05 -1.28
C VAL A 24 1.70 23.50 -1.30
N LEU A 25 2.50 24.45 -0.86
CA LEU A 25 2.19 25.89 -0.98
C LEU A 25 1.99 26.35 -2.45
N LEU A 26 2.56 25.61 -3.41
CA LEU A 26 2.30 25.87 -4.83
C LEU A 26 0.83 25.69 -5.21
N ILE A 27 0.14 24.71 -4.58
CA ILE A 27 -1.30 24.51 -4.78
C ILE A 27 -2.09 25.73 -4.31
N VAL A 28 -1.70 26.26 -3.16
CA VAL A 28 -2.34 27.47 -2.58
C VAL A 28 -2.18 28.64 -3.55
N LEU A 29 -0.95 28.85 -4.03
CA LEU A 29 -0.66 29.92 -4.99
C LEU A 29 -1.48 29.75 -6.28
N LEU A 30 -1.52 28.52 -6.81
CA LEU A 30 -2.27 28.22 -8.03
C LEU A 30 -3.78 28.43 -7.83
N ALA A 31 -4.34 28.00 -6.70
CA ALA A 31 -5.75 28.17 -6.40
C ALA A 31 -6.19 29.64 -6.35
N LEU A 32 -5.32 30.52 -5.84
CA LEU A 32 -5.55 31.98 -5.83
C LEU A 32 -5.65 32.61 -7.22
N LEU A 33 -5.14 31.93 -8.27
CA LEU A 33 -5.26 32.39 -9.66
C LEU A 33 -6.65 32.07 -10.26
N PHE A 34 -7.35 31.04 -9.75
CA PHE A 34 -8.63 30.58 -10.29
C PHE A 34 -9.84 31.28 -9.68
N SER A 35 -9.74 31.77 -8.46
CA SER A 35 -10.86 32.45 -7.79
C SER A 35 -10.33 33.51 -6.84
N ARG A 36 -11.11 34.59 -6.68
CA ARG A 36 -10.86 35.63 -5.67
C ARG A 36 -11.76 35.49 -4.44
N ASP A 37 -12.73 34.60 -4.50
CA ASP A 37 -13.56 34.28 -3.34
C ASP A 37 -12.80 33.38 -2.37
N PRO A 38 -12.49 33.87 -1.15
CA PRO A 38 -11.69 33.08 -0.19
C PRO A 38 -12.36 31.75 0.20
N ALA A 39 -13.67 31.69 0.29
CA ALA A 39 -14.39 30.48 0.66
C ALA A 39 -14.24 29.40 -0.42
N THR A 40 -14.38 29.77 -1.69
CA THR A 40 -14.17 28.89 -2.84
C THR A 40 -12.73 28.41 -2.93
N VAL A 41 -11.74 29.30 -2.75
CA VAL A 41 -10.31 28.97 -2.76
C VAL A 41 -9.98 27.95 -1.66
N MET A 42 -10.40 28.26 -0.42
CA MET A 42 -10.13 27.36 0.73
C MET A 42 -10.79 26.00 0.56
N SER A 43 -12.02 25.95 0.05
CA SER A 43 -12.74 24.70 -0.23
C SER A 43 -12.04 23.87 -1.31
N GLY A 44 -11.57 24.51 -2.38
CA GLY A 44 -10.82 23.85 -3.45
C GLY A 44 -9.50 23.29 -2.96
N ILE A 45 -8.73 24.06 -2.17
CA ILE A 45 -7.47 23.60 -1.56
C ILE A 45 -7.73 22.41 -0.64
N ALA A 46 -8.70 22.54 0.27
CA ALA A 46 -9.05 21.47 1.20
C ALA A 46 -9.49 20.19 0.47
N ALA A 47 -10.31 20.32 -0.57
CA ALA A 47 -10.74 19.21 -1.41
C ALA A 47 -9.55 18.56 -2.14
N TYR A 48 -8.63 19.33 -2.67
CA TYR A 48 -7.46 18.80 -3.37
C TYR A 48 -6.50 18.06 -2.43
N LEU A 49 -6.20 18.64 -1.28
CA LEU A 49 -5.35 17.98 -0.28
C LEU A 49 -6.01 16.73 0.27
N SER A 50 -7.32 16.77 0.54
CA SER A 50 -8.06 15.59 0.99
C SER A 50 -8.10 14.49 -0.07
N LEU A 51 -8.13 14.81 -1.37
CA LEU A 51 -8.05 13.85 -2.46
C LEU A 51 -6.73 13.06 -2.41
N ILE A 52 -5.58 13.77 -2.31
CA ILE A 52 -4.27 13.10 -2.22
C ILE A 52 -4.17 12.28 -0.93
N VAL A 53 -4.57 12.86 0.21
CA VAL A 53 -4.55 12.16 1.49
C VAL A 53 -5.44 10.92 1.47
N ALA A 54 -6.64 11.00 0.88
CA ALA A 54 -7.55 9.86 0.79
C ALA A 54 -6.97 8.74 -0.09
N HIS A 55 -6.31 9.08 -1.20
CA HIS A 55 -5.63 8.11 -2.04
C HIS A 55 -4.56 7.35 -1.25
N GLU A 56 -3.65 8.06 -0.59
CA GLU A 56 -2.59 7.43 0.24
C GLU A 56 -3.17 6.67 1.45
N ALA A 57 -4.24 7.19 2.04
CA ALA A 57 -4.96 6.52 3.11
C ALA A 57 -5.58 5.20 2.65
N GLY A 58 -6.04 5.14 1.40
CA GLY A 58 -6.54 3.92 0.77
C GLY A 58 -5.46 2.83 0.71
N HIS A 59 -4.26 3.17 0.25
CA HIS A 59 -3.10 2.27 0.28
C HIS A 59 -2.76 1.83 1.71
N ALA A 60 -2.68 2.78 2.64
CA ALA A 60 -2.35 2.51 4.03
C ALA A 60 -3.40 1.61 4.70
N TRP A 61 -4.68 1.84 4.44
CA TRP A 61 -5.77 1.03 4.98
C TRP A 61 -5.70 -0.42 4.50
N VAL A 62 -5.53 -0.63 3.18
CA VAL A 62 -5.41 -1.98 2.61
C VAL A 62 -4.12 -2.67 3.07
N ALA A 63 -3.00 -1.94 3.16
CA ALA A 63 -1.75 -2.48 3.69
C ALA A 63 -1.94 -3.00 5.13
N ARG A 64 -2.56 -2.20 6.01
CA ARG A 64 -2.85 -2.62 7.39
C ARG A 64 -3.82 -3.80 7.46
N HIS A 65 -4.86 -3.80 6.64
CA HIS A 65 -5.79 -4.93 6.56
C HIS A 65 -5.08 -6.22 6.17
N ASN A 66 -4.05 -6.13 5.34
CA ASN A 66 -3.17 -7.23 4.97
C ASN A 66 -2.03 -7.49 5.98
N ARG A 67 -2.09 -6.90 7.19
CA ARG A 67 -1.11 -7.04 8.28
C ARG A 67 0.30 -6.54 7.91
N LEU A 68 0.40 -5.60 6.97
CA LEU A 68 1.63 -4.90 6.63
C LEU A 68 1.75 -3.65 7.52
N ARG A 69 2.97 -3.35 7.96
CA ARG A 69 3.24 -2.13 8.73
C ARG A 69 3.26 -0.92 7.81
N VAL A 70 2.58 0.16 8.20
CA VAL A 70 2.66 1.46 7.50
C VAL A 70 3.60 2.35 8.31
N TYR A 71 4.59 2.91 7.64
CA TYR A 71 5.67 3.67 8.28
C TYR A 71 5.42 5.17 8.24
N ALA A 72 5.01 5.71 7.09
CA ALA A 72 4.75 7.14 6.90
C ALA A 72 3.92 7.39 5.65
N LEU A 73 3.17 8.51 5.66
CA LEU A 73 2.52 9.08 4.48
C LEU A 73 3.13 10.46 4.23
N ARG A 74 3.62 10.70 3.01
CA ARG A 74 4.17 11.99 2.60
C ARG A 74 3.33 12.57 1.47
N ILE A 75 2.91 13.81 1.62
CA ILE A 75 2.05 14.50 0.67
C ILE A 75 2.87 15.55 -0.08
N PHE A 76 2.91 15.42 -1.39
CA PHE A 76 3.52 16.36 -2.33
C PHE A 76 2.43 17.08 -3.15
N PRO A 77 2.75 18.13 -3.91
CA PRO A 77 1.75 18.88 -4.68
C PRO A 77 0.94 18.06 -5.67
N LEU A 78 1.55 17.10 -6.33
CA LEU A 78 0.93 16.35 -7.42
C LEU A 78 0.67 14.88 -7.09
N HIS A 79 1.29 14.36 -6.04
CA HIS A 79 1.17 12.95 -5.65
C HIS A 79 1.43 12.78 -4.16
N GLY A 80 1.06 11.64 -3.62
CA GLY A 80 1.47 11.20 -2.30
C GLY A 80 2.43 10.01 -2.38
N VAL A 81 2.98 9.63 -1.24
CA VAL A 81 3.79 8.42 -1.08
C VAL A 81 3.43 7.75 0.23
N CYS A 82 2.82 6.57 0.15
CA CYS A 82 2.59 5.70 1.29
C CYS A 82 3.76 4.73 1.46
N ASN A 83 4.54 4.91 2.51
CA ASN A 83 5.62 3.98 2.86
C ASN A 83 5.07 2.86 3.74
N TYR A 84 5.11 1.62 3.26
CA TYR A 84 4.65 0.44 3.97
C TYR A 84 5.62 -0.74 3.82
N GLU A 85 5.47 -1.76 4.67
CA GLU A 85 6.26 -3.00 4.64
C GLU A 85 6.09 -3.69 3.29
N THR A 86 7.18 -4.22 2.74
CA THR A 86 7.15 -4.94 1.47
C THR A 86 6.12 -6.07 1.51
N ALA A 87 5.21 -6.09 0.54
CA ALA A 87 4.19 -7.11 0.43
C ALA A 87 4.82 -8.50 0.24
N ARG A 88 4.31 -9.49 0.98
CA ARG A 88 4.85 -10.87 1.00
C ARG A 88 4.35 -11.69 -0.17
N THR A 89 3.22 -11.30 -0.76
CA THR A 89 2.60 -11.99 -1.87
C THR A 89 2.19 -11.02 -2.97
N PRO A 90 2.19 -11.46 -4.25
CA PRO A 90 1.70 -10.63 -5.35
C PRO A 90 0.25 -10.16 -5.13
N GLY A 91 -0.60 -10.98 -4.51
CA GLY A 91 -1.99 -10.62 -4.22
C GLY A 91 -2.10 -9.46 -3.23
N GLN A 92 -1.24 -9.42 -2.19
CA GLN A 92 -1.18 -8.29 -1.26
C GLN A 92 -0.73 -7.01 -1.98
N GLN A 93 0.30 -7.11 -2.82
CA GLN A 93 0.82 -5.97 -3.57
C GLN A 93 -0.24 -5.36 -4.50
N ILE A 94 -0.95 -6.22 -5.23
CA ILE A 94 -2.07 -5.83 -6.10
C ILE A 94 -3.19 -5.19 -5.27
N ALA A 95 -3.58 -5.81 -4.16
CA ALA A 95 -4.65 -5.27 -3.30
C ALA A 95 -4.31 -3.88 -2.77
N VAL A 96 -3.07 -3.65 -2.32
CA VAL A 96 -2.62 -2.33 -1.86
C VAL A 96 -2.68 -1.31 -3.01
N ALA A 97 -2.23 -1.66 -4.22
CA ALA A 97 -2.30 -0.76 -5.37
C ALA A 97 -3.75 -0.33 -5.71
N TRP A 98 -4.72 -1.23 -5.59
CA TRP A 98 -6.14 -0.91 -5.76
C TRP A 98 -6.74 -0.11 -4.60
N GLY A 99 -6.08 -0.07 -3.44
CA GLY A 99 -6.54 0.66 -2.25
C GLY A 99 -6.71 2.15 -2.50
N GLY A 100 -5.74 2.78 -3.14
CA GLY A 100 -5.78 4.21 -3.50
C GLY A 100 -6.92 4.53 -4.45
N VAL A 101 -7.08 3.73 -5.52
CA VAL A 101 -8.19 3.89 -6.47
C VAL A 101 -9.55 3.68 -5.80
N GLY A 102 -9.65 2.72 -4.88
CA GLY A 102 -10.87 2.48 -4.10
C GLY A 102 -11.30 3.70 -3.28
N ALA A 103 -10.35 4.35 -2.61
CA ALA A 103 -10.61 5.58 -1.86
C ALA A 103 -11.02 6.74 -2.79
N GLN A 104 -10.41 6.87 -3.96
CA GLN A 104 -10.78 7.84 -4.98
C GLN A 104 -12.20 7.62 -5.50
N MET A 105 -12.63 6.37 -5.72
CA MET A 105 -13.99 6.06 -6.15
C MET A 105 -15.02 6.42 -5.06
N LEU A 106 -14.68 6.27 -3.79
CA LEU A 106 -15.53 6.72 -2.69
C LEU A 106 -15.70 8.24 -2.70
N LEU A 107 -14.63 9.02 -2.88
CA LEU A 107 -14.71 10.48 -3.03
C LEU A 107 -15.54 10.89 -4.27
N PHE A 108 -15.38 10.17 -5.38
CA PHE A 108 -16.14 10.41 -6.59
C PHE A 108 -17.65 10.20 -6.35
N ALA A 109 -18.03 9.11 -5.67
CA ALA A 109 -19.43 8.86 -5.31
C ALA A 109 -19.97 9.97 -4.39
N LEU A 110 -19.16 10.45 -3.44
CA LEU A 110 -19.51 11.57 -2.58
C LEU A 110 -19.68 12.87 -3.37
N ALA A 111 -18.83 13.14 -4.36
CA ALA A 111 -18.97 14.29 -5.24
C ALA A 111 -20.28 14.27 -6.02
N ILE A 112 -20.71 13.10 -6.51
CA ILE A 112 -22.01 12.95 -7.16
C ILE A 112 -23.14 13.28 -6.18
N ALA A 113 -23.09 12.74 -4.96
CA ALA A 113 -24.13 13.05 -3.96
C ALA A 113 -24.17 14.53 -3.60
N LEU A 114 -23.02 15.18 -3.45
CA LEU A 114 -22.93 16.63 -3.19
C LEU A 114 -23.42 17.47 -4.37
N SER A 115 -23.20 17.03 -5.61
CA SER A 115 -23.68 17.74 -6.80
C SER A 115 -25.21 17.71 -6.88
N LEU A 116 -25.85 16.61 -6.49
CA LEU A 116 -27.31 16.50 -6.42
C LEU A 116 -27.92 17.36 -5.31
N LEU A 117 -27.16 17.61 -4.23
CA LEU A 117 -27.57 18.48 -3.13
C LEU A 117 -27.42 19.97 -3.45
N SER A 118 -26.47 20.32 -4.34
CA SER A 118 -26.08 21.71 -4.67
C SER A 118 -27.26 22.64 -5.01
N PRO A 119 -28.28 22.23 -5.79
CA PRO A 119 -29.43 23.12 -6.11
C PRO A 119 -30.26 23.53 -4.89
N HIS A 120 -30.22 22.76 -3.81
CA HIS A 120 -30.97 23.00 -2.59
C HIS A 120 -30.23 23.91 -1.58
N LEU A 121 -28.98 24.29 -1.88
CA LEU A 121 -28.18 25.10 -0.98
C LEU A 121 -28.37 26.61 -1.25
N PRO A 122 -28.20 27.45 -0.20
CA PRO A 122 -28.11 28.90 -0.35
C PRO A 122 -26.95 29.30 -1.28
N GLU A 123 -27.15 30.40 -2.05
CA GLU A 123 -26.20 30.93 -3.01
C GLU A 123 -24.75 31.02 -2.49
N PRO A 124 -24.47 31.51 -1.26
CA PRO A 124 -23.10 31.64 -0.76
C PRO A 124 -22.36 30.32 -0.63
N LEU A 125 -23.07 29.19 -0.49
CA LEU A 125 -22.47 27.86 -0.35
C LEU A 125 -22.28 27.14 -1.70
N ARG A 126 -22.92 27.60 -2.77
CA ARG A 126 -22.85 26.92 -4.08
C ARG A 126 -21.46 26.99 -4.70
N SER A 127 -20.78 28.13 -4.66
CA SER A 127 -19.43 28.27 -5.22
C SER A 127 -18.38 27.44 -4.46
N PRO A 128 -18.30 27.50 -3.11
CA PRO A 128 -17.41 26.63 -2.34
C PRO A 128 -17.70 25.15 -2.57
N LEU A 129 -18.96 24.72 -2.57
CA LEU A 129 -19.35 23.34 -2.86
C LEU A 129 -18.99 22.95 -4.30
N GLY A 130 -19.20 23.85 -5.27
CA GLY A 130 -18.81 23.66 -6.67
C GLY A 130 -17.32 23.33 -6.83
N ALA A 131 -16.46 24.03 -6.07
CA ALA A 131 -15.02 23.72 -6.03
C ALA A 131 -14.74 22.32 -5.50
N VAL A 132 -15.42 21.88 -4.44
CA VAL A 132 -15.27 20.51 -3.91
C VAL A 132 -15.73 19.48 -4.93
N VAL A 133 -16.91 19.69 -5.55
CA VAL A 133 -17.47 18.79 -6.58
C VAL A 133 -16.55 18.71 -7.79
N LEU A 134 -15.95 19.82 -8.23
CA LEU A 134 -15.00 19.85 -9.33
C LEU A 134 -13.77 19.00 -9.02
N VAL A 135 -13.21 19.12 -7.80
CA VAL A 135 -12.02 18.39 -7.40
C VAL A 135 -12.29 16.92 -7.16
N TRP A 136 -13.32 16.57 -6.38
CA TRP A 136 -13.63 15.18 -6.06
C TRP A 136 -14.39 14.45 -7.18
N GLY A 137 -14.96 15.15 -8.13
CA GLY A 137 -15.59 14.62 -9.33
C GLY A 137 -14.60 14.47 -10.50
N PRO A 138 -14.67 15.35 -11.51
CA PRO A 138 -13.91 15.16 -12.77
C PRO A 138 -12.38 15.17 -12.56
N MET A 139 -11.82 16.02 -11.69
CA MET A 139 -10.37 16.02 -11.44
C MET A 139 -9.90 14.75 -10.76
N ASN A 140 -10.67 14.24 -9.79
CA ASN A 140 -10.39 12.96 -9.14
C ASN A 140 -10.46 11.78 -10.13
N LEU A 141 -11.49 11.77 -10.99
CA LEU A 141 -11.62 10.73 -12.01
C LEU A 141 -10.42 10.74 -12.98
N LEU A 142 -10.02 11.92 -13.44
CA LEU A 142 -8.82 12.07 -14.28
C LEU A 142 -7.58 11.56 -13.56
N ASN A 143 -7.38 11.94 -12.29
CA ASN A 143 -6.25 11.48 -11.48
C ASN A 143 -6.28 9.95 -11.28
N ALA A 144 -7.44 9.35 -11.04
CA ALA A 144 -7.59 7.90 -10.93
C ALA A 144 -7.21 7.18 -12.24
N ILE A 145 -7.64 7.71 -13.40
CA ILE A 145 -7.27 7.19 -14.72
C ILE A 145 -5.77 7.27 -14.93
N LEU A 146 -5.15 8.42 -14.61
CA LEU A 146 -3.71 8.61 -14.72
C LEU A 146 -2.96 7.62 -13.81
N ASN A 147 -3.38 7.46 -12.57
CA ASN A 147 -2.78 6.52 -11.62
C ASN A 147 -2.91 5.05 -12.06
N LEU A 148 -3.92 4.72 -12.88
CA LEU A 148 -4.10 3.39 -13.45
C LEU A 148 -3.29 3.13 -14.73
N LEU A 149 -2.56 4.11 -15.25
CA LEU A 149 -1.65 3.86 -16.37
C LEU A 149 -0.57 2.84 -15.99
N PRO A 150 -0.25 1.86 -16.85
CA PRO A 150 0.71 0.80 -16.55
C PRO A 150 2.17 1.27 -16.63
N ILE A 151 2.47 2.46 -16.10
CA ILE A 151 3.76 3.15 -16.17
C ILE A 151 4.30 3.32 -14.74
N ALA A 152 5.60 3.07 -14.53
CA ALA A 152 6.23 3.43 -13.26
C ALA A 152 6.42 4.96 -13.17
N PRO A 153 6.22 5.59 -12.03
CA PRO A 153 5.99 5.02 -10.68
C PRO A 153 4.50 4.86 -10.28
N LEU A 154 3.56 4.90 -11.23
CA LEU A 154 2.12 4.88 -10.96
C LEU A 154 1.63 3.50 -10.49
N ASP A 155 0.53 3.49 -9.76
CA ASP A 155 -0.07 2.28 -9.19
C ASP A 155 -0.53 1.27 -10.24
N GLY A 156 -0.91 1.75 -11.43
CA GLY A 156 -1.41 0.94 -12.54
C GLY A 156 -0.44 -0.16 -12.93
N ARG A 157 0.88 0.08 -12.87
CA ARG A 157 1.87 -0.97 -13.14
C ARG A 157 1.65 -2.21 -12.26
N THR A 158 1.33 -2.00 -11.00
CA THR A 158 1.08 -3.08 -10.03
C THR A 158 -0.37 -3.55 -10.06
N ALA A 159 -1.32 -2.61 -10.19
CA ALA A 159 -2.74 -2.90 -10.20
C ALA A 159 -3.15 -3.84 -11.33
N TRP A 160 -2.61 -3.66 -12.55
CA TRP A 160 -2.88 -4.53 -13.69
C TRP A 160 -2.31 -5.94 -13.55
N GLY A 161 -1.42 -6.18 -12.59
CA GLY A 161 -1.00 -7.53 -12.19
C GLY A 161 -2.17 -8.43 -11.75
N VAL A 162 -3.35 -7.86 -11.47
CA VAL A 162 -4.57 -8.62 -11.12
C VAL A 162 -4.98 -9.58 -12.23
N LEU A 163 -4.85 -9.21 -13.50
CA LEU A 163 -5.26 -10.04 -14.62
C LEU A 163 -4.47 -11.36 -14.72
N PRO A 164 -3.13 -11.33 -14.83
CA PRO A 164 -2.35 -12.58 -14.87
C PRO A 164 -2.46 -13.37 -13.56
N TRP A 165 -2.54 -12.70 -12.40
CA TRP A 165 -2.70 -13.35 -11.12
C TRP A 165 -4.03 -14.12 -11.02
N LEU A 166 -5.15 -13.51 -11.45
CA LEU A 166 -6.47 -14.14 -11.44
C LEU A 166 -6.51 -15.33 -12.40
N LEU A 167 -5.97 -15.18 -13.62
CA LEU A 167 -5.90 -16.25 -14.61
C LEU A 167 -5.10 -17.45 -14.10
N GLN A 168 -3.96 -17.22 -13.45
CA GLN A 168 -3.16 -18.28 -12.82
C GLN A 168 -3.94 -19.00 -11.71
N ARG A 169 -4.64 -18.23 -10.87
CA ARG A 169 -5.44 -18.77 -9.77
C ARG A 169 -6.59 -19.65 -10.28
N LEU A 170 -7.27 -19.22 -11.35
CA LEU A 170 -8.33 -19.99 -11.98
C LEU A 170 -7.80 -21.27 -12.64
N ARG A 171 -6.63 -21.19 -13.32
CA ARG A 171 -5.98 -22.38 -13.91
C ARG A 171 -5.59 -23.40 -12.84
N ARG A 172 -5.02 -22.96 -11.71
CA ARG A 172 -4.68 -23.84 -10.58
C ARG A 172 -5.93 -24.54 -10.03
N LYS A 173 -7.01 -23.81 -9.73
CA LYS A 173 -8.26 -24.39 -9.25
C LYS A 173 -8.82 -25.46 -10.21
N ARG A 174 -8.77 -25.21 -11.53
CA ARG A 174 -9.21 -26.18 -12.55
C ARG A 174 -8.31 -27.43 -12.59
N ALA A 175 -7.00 -27.27 -12.39
CA ALA A 175 -6.05 -28.39 -12.36
C ALA A 175 -6.26 -29.26 -11.12
N ASP A 176 -6.49 -28.65 -9.94
CA ASP A 176 -6.75 -29.37 -8.71
C ASP A 176 -8.08 -30.15 -8.78
N HIS A 177 -9.11 -29.57 -9.39
CA HIS A 177 -10.39 -30.26 -9.57
C HIS A 177 -10.33 -31.44 -10.56
N LYS A 178 -9.36 -31.43 -11.48
CA LYS A 178 -9.14 -32.52 -12.46
C LYS A 178 -8.21 -33.62 -11.96
N ARG A 179 -7.58 -33.48 -10.78
CA ARG A 179 -6.77 -34.55 -10.18
C ARG A 179 -7.68 -35.60 -9.58
N PRO A 180 -7.72 -36.85 -10.13
CA PRO A 180 -8.51 -37.92 -9.53
C PRO A 180 -7.94 -38.25 -8.13
N ALA A 181 -8.83 -38.54 -7.18
CA ALA A 181 -8.48 -38.87 -5.80
C ALA A 181 -7.53 -40.10 -5.68
N SER A 182 -7.39 -40.88 -6.76
CA SER A 182 -6.51 -42.07 -6.82
C SER A 182 -5.01 -41.74 -6.89
N SER A 183 -4.59 -40.45 -7.08
CA SER A 183 -3.18 -40.11 -7.14
C SER A 183 -2.56 -39.68 -5.80
N MET A 184 -3.29 -39.76 -4.70
CA MET A 184 -2.72 -39.64 -3.38
C MET A 184 -1.95 -40.92 -3.06
N LYS A 185 -0.64 -40.95 -3.35
CA LYS A 185 0.26 -41.95 -2.77
C LYS A 185 0.11 -41.87 -1.25
N PRO A 186 -0.26 -42.99 -0.57
CA PRO A 186 -0.25 -42.97 0.89
C PRO A 186 1.16 -42.62 1.38
N ALA A 187 1.22 -41.73 2.38
CA ALA A 187 2.46 -41.42 3.06
C ALA A 187 3.17 -42.74 3.45
N PRO A 188 4.50 -42.87 3.26
CA PRO A 188 5.19 -44.07 3.70
C PRO A 188 4.96 -44.25 5.20
N SER A 189 4.29 -45.32 5.56
CA SER A 189 4.10 -45.70 6.94
C SER A 189 5.47 -45.97 7.54
N THR A 190 5.93 -45.12 8.44
CA THR A 190 7.12 -45.32 9.27
C THR A 190 6.78 -46.37 10.33
N ASN A 191 6.64 -47.62 9.92
CA ASN A 191 6.77 -48.80 10.79
C ASN A 191 8.23 -49.27 10.70
N ALA A 192 9.14 -48.51 11.29
CA ALA A 192 10.46 -49.04 11.64
C ALA A 192 10.32 -49.79 12.94
N SER A 193 10.13 -51.10 12.78
CA SER A 193 10.23 -52.11 13.86
C SER A 193 11.55 -51.93 14.59
N SER A 194 11.43 -51.56 15.88
CA SER A 194 12.46 -51.70 16.89
C SER A 194 12.81 -53.16 17.07
N LYS A 195 13.94 -53.61 16.54
CA LYS A 195 14.67 -54.78 17.03
C LYS A 195 16.08 -54.74 16.46
N ASN A 196 17.03 -54.35 17.28
CA ASN A 196 18.32 -54.98 17.53
C ASN A 196 19.27 -53.93 18.11
N ALA A 197 19.38 -53.96 19.43
CA ALA A 197 20.60 -53.54 20.12
C ALA A 197 21.65 -54.63 19.98
N PRO A 198 22.92 -54.32 19.77
CA PRO A 198 23.98 -55.03 20.46
C PRO A 198 24.84 -54.06 21.27
N SER A 199 25.10 -54.59 22.43
CA SER A 199 25.97 -54.20 23.52
C SER A 199 27.42 -53.96 23.09
N ASN A 200 28.07 -52.98 23.78
CA ASN A 200 29.46 -52.91 24.20
C ASN A 200 30.61 -52.83 23.19
N LYS A 201 31.33 -51.76 23.23
CA LYS A 201 32.69 -51.76 23.85
C LYS A 201 33.28 -50.34 23.91
N ALA A 202 33.69 -49.99 25.10
CA ALA A 202 34.51 -48.83 25.38
C ALA A 202 35.91 -49.02 24.72
N THR A 203 36.40 -47.98 24.10
CA THR A 203 37.84 -47.72 23.96
C THR A 203 38.09 -46.21 23.94
N SER A 204 38.77 -45.80 24.97
CA SER A 204 39.42 -44.48 25.09
C SER A 204 40.38 -44.24 23.93
N ASN A 205 40.35 -43.08 23.30
CA ASN A 205 41.60 -42.47 22.90
C ASN A 205 41.49 -40.96 22.83
N SER A 206 42.51 -40.36 23.39
CA SER A 206 42.84 -38.96 23.53
C SER A 206 43.12 -38.29 22.19
N GLY A 207 42.89 -36.99 22.10
CA GLY A 207 43.79 -36.10 21.41
C GLY A 207 43.17 -35.22 20.36
N SER A 208 43.46 -33.98 20.56
CA SER A 208 43.67 -32.93 19.57
C SER A 208 42.61 -31.86 19.44
N ASN A 209 42.98 -30.74 20.00
CA ASN A 209 42.65 -29.35 19.64
C ASN A 209 42.20 -29.17 18.20
N ASP A 210 41.04 -28.47 18.05
CA ASP A 210 40.97 -27.51 16.99
C ASP A 210 40.06 -26.30 17.39
N LYS A 211 40.68 -25.21 17.32
CA LYS A 211 40.37 -23.80 17.36
C LYS A 211 38.89 -23.44 17.09
N VAL A 212 38.23 -22.95 18.15
CA VAL A 212 37.09 -22.05 18.05
C VAL A 212 37.63 -20.69 17.58
N VAL A 213 37.45 -20.36 16.33
CA VAL A 213 37.70 -19.00 15.80
C VAL A 213 36.47 -18.15 16.12
N SER A 214 36.64 -17.18 17.01
CA SER A 214 35.61 -16.23 17.40
C SER A 214 35.26 -15.29 16.24
N LEU A 215 33.98 -15.08 16.06
CA LEU A 215 33.36 -14.23 15.02
C LEU A 215 33.52 -12.71 15.23
N ASP A 216 34.45 -12.29 16.09
CA ASP A 216 34.60 -10.87 16.48
C ASP A 216 35.63 -10.06 15.67
N GLU A 217 36.39 -10.67 14.78
CA GLU A 217 37.44 -9.93 14.03
C GLU A 217 37.04 -9.37 12.65
N ARG A 218 35.78 -9.54 12.21
CA ARG A 218 35.33 -8.98 10.91
C ARG A 218 34.68 -7.57 10.99
N ARG A 219 34.72 -6.91 12.14
CA ARG A 219 34.10 -5.59 12.33
C ARG A 219 35.03 -4.38 12.23
N LYS A 220 36.32 -4.60 11.94
CA LYS A 220 37.33 -3.50 11.91
C LYS A 220 37.89 -3.18 10.53
N GLN A 221 37.36 -3.71 9.44
CA GLN A 221 37.80 -3.35 8.10
C GLN A 221 36.63 -3.15 7.16
N ARG A 222 35.84 -2.12 7.42
CA ARG A 222 35.07 -1.35 6.38
C ARG A 222 34.70 0.02 6.93
#